data_8c8e895d3032d67c431249faa35727be
#
_entry.id   8c8e895d3032d67c431249faa35727be
#
_cell.length_a   1.000
_cell.length_b   1.000
_cell.length_c   1.000
_cell.angle_alpha   90.00
_cell.angle_beta   90.00
_cell.angle_gamma   90.00
#
_symmetry.space_group_name_H-M   'P 1'
#
loop_
_entity.id
_entity.type
_entity.pdbx_description
1 polymer ?
#
loop_
_entity_poly.entity_id
_entity_poly.type
_entity_poly.pdbx_seq_one_letter_code
_entity_poly.pdbx_strand_id
1 'polypeptide(L)'
;MSNSSLATYTLISPNKNSPRNHKIDTISIHCFVSQVTAKRGCEVFQPSSKQASCNYVVGYDGSIGLCVEEKDRSWCTSSSSNDHRAITIETASEDKAPYKVTAAAYAALLDLVTDICRRNGAKKLLWFGDKAKTLAYAPKSGEMVMTVHRWFANKSCPGNYLYNLHGEIAAEVTKRLGGSSSTTSPSTGASGSAQTAVNYTVKVTATDLNIR
;
A
#
# COMPACT_ATOMS: atom_id res chain seq x y z
N MET A 1 11.08 -15.45 8.88
CA MET A 1 10.54 -14.12 8.55
C MET A 1 10.02 -13.49 9.83
N SER A 2 10.42 -12.28 10.15
CA SER A 2 9.92 -11.51 11.31
C SER A 2 8.86 -10.50 10.83
N ASN A 3 7.86 -10.24 11.66
CA ASN A 3 6.91 -9.16 11.42
C ASN A 3 7.58 -7.78 11.54
N SER A 4 6.94 -6.74 10.99
CA SER A 4 7.43 -5.36 11.13
C SER A 4 7.40 -4.91 12.59
N SER A 5 8.50 -4.34 13.06
CA SER A 5 8.59 -3.70 14.38
C SER A 5 7.85 -2.36 14.46
N LEU A 6 7.37 -1.84 13.33
CA LEU A 6 6.54 -0.64 13.28
C LEU A 6 5.10 -0.90 13.76
N ALA A 7 4.67 -2.17 13.82
CA ALA A 7 3.37 -2.52 14.37
C ALA A 7 3.38 -2.35 15.91
N THR A 8 2.64 -1.36 16.39
CA THR A 8 2.51 -1.07 17.83
C THR A 8 1.33 -1.76 18.49
N TYR A 9 0.46 -2.39 17.70
CA TYR A 9 -0.69 -3.17 18.15
C TYR A 9 -0.73 -4.50 17.41
N THR A 10 -1.01 -5.58 18.13
CA THR A 10 -1.14 -6.93 17.54
C THR A 10 -2.42 -7.58 18.02
N LEU A 11 -3.25 -8.00 17.07
CA LEU A 11 -4.45 -8.80 17.34
C LEU A 11 -4.67 -9.75 16.16
N ILE A 12 -4.23 -11.00 16.34
CA ILE A 12 -4.18 -11.98 15.26
C ILE A 12 -5.57 -12.51 14.91
N SER A 13 -5.95 -12.34 13.64
CA SER A 13 -7.20 -12.83 13.08
C SER A 13 -7.15 -14.36 12.88
N PRO A 14 -8.27 -15.06 13.13
CA PRO A 14 -8.42 -16.47 12.76
C PRO A 14 -8.58 -16.69 11.24
N ASN A 15 -8.92 -15.64 10.48
CA ASN A 15 -9.17 -15.69 9.04
C ASN A 15 -7.86 -15.72 8.25
N LYS A 16 -7.14 -16.82 8.30
CA LYS A 16 -5.82 -16.96 7.66
C LYS A 16 -5.52 -18.40 7.27
N ASN A 17 -4.54 -18.60 6.42
CA ASN A 17 -3.92 -19.92 6.22
C ASN A 17 -2.47 -19.86 6.74
N SER A 18 -2.07 -20.89 7.45
CA SER A 18 -0.73 -21.00 8.04
C SER A 18 -0.09 -22.33 7.61
N PRO A 19 1.16 -22.28 7.11
CA PRO A 19 1.87 -21.11 6.62
C PRO A 19 1.42 -20.68 5.20
N ARG A 20 1.93 -19.52 4.71
CA ARG A 20 1.87 -19.23 3.28
C ARG A 20 2.72 -20.23 2.48
N ASN A 21 2.36 -20.48 1.24
CA ASN A 21 3.04 -21.47 0.39
C ASN A 21 3.99 -20.84 -0.64
N HIS A 22 4.24 -19.53 -0.54
CA HIS A 22 5.11 -18.80 -1.46
C HIS A 22 5.95 -17.77 -0.68
N LYS A 23 7.14 -17.43 -1.22
CA LYS A 23 7.93 -16.31 -0.70
C LYS A 23 7.17 -14.98 -0.85
N ILE A 24 7.46 -14.04 0.01
CA ILE A 24 6.91 -12.69 -0.08
C ILE A 24 7.68 -11.94 -1.19
N ASP A 25 6.99 -11.56 -2.25
CA ASP A 25 7.52 -10.79 -3.38
C ASP A 25 6.53 -9.76 -3.93
N THR A 26 5.45 -9.54 -3.19
CA THR A 26 4.35 -8.67 -3.60
C THR A 26 3.87 -7.82 -2.42
N ILE A 27 3.45 -6.58 -2.72
CA ILE A 27 2.73 -5.69 -1.81
C ILE A 27 1.34 -5.44 -2.38
N SER A 28 0.29 -5.58 -1.57
CA SER A 28 -1.07 -5.24 -1.98
C SER A 28 -1.67 -4.22 -1.02
N ILE A 29 -1.85 -2.99 -1.49
CA ILE A 29 -2.40 -1.88 -0.71
C ILE A 29 -3.89 -1.79 -0.97
N HIS A 30 -4.67 -1.67 0.12
CA HIS A 30 -6.12 -1.57 0.13
C HIS A 30 -6.58 -0.27 0.81
N CYS A 31 -7.81 0.14 0.55
CA CYS A 31 -8.51 1.17 1.32
C CYS A 31 -9.55 0.51 2.24
N PHE A 32 -9.53 0.87 3.51
CA PHE A 32 -10.43 0.31 4.54
C PHE A 32 -11.87 0.82 4.43
N VAL A 33 -12.08 1.92 3.71
CA VAL A 33 -13.39 2.58 3.54
C VAL A 33 -13.97 3.04 4.88
N SER A 34 -13.11 3.40 5.83
CA SER A 34 -13.47 3.98 7.12
C SER A 34 -12.23 4.60 7.78
N GLN A 35 -12.45 5.68 8.54
CA GLN A 35 -11.42 6.33 9.36
C GLN A 35 -11.27 5.57 10.69
N VAL A 36 -10.55 4.47 10.66
CA VAL A 36 -10.28 3.63 11.84
C VAL A 36 -8.85 3.82 12.35
N THR A 37 -8.64 3.62 13.66
CA THR A 37 -7.30 3.38 14.21
C THR A 37 -6.85 1.96 13.85
N ALA A 38 -5.55 1.68 13.94
CA ALA A 38 -5.02 0.33 13.70
C ALA A 38 -5.68 -0.72 14.60
N LYS A 39 -5.89 -0.39 15.89
CA LYS A 39 -6.60 -1.26 16.84
C LYS A 39 -7.98 -1.62 16.33
N ARG A 40 -8.81 -0.61 16.00
CA ARG A 40 -10.16 -0.83 15.53
C ARG A 40 -10.20 -1.62 14.23
N GLY A 41 -9.28 -1.36 13.31
CA GLY A 41 -9.16 -2.10 12.06
C GLY A 41 -8.84 -3.58 12.29
N CYS A 42 -7.93 -3.90 13.21
CA CYS A 42 -7.63 -5.29 13.58
C CYS A 42 -8.85 -5.99 14.22
N GLU A 43 -9.61 -5.31 15.08
CA GLU A 43 -10.82 -5.85 15.69
C GLU A 43 -11.89 -6.26 14.66
N VAL A 44 -12.00 -5.55 13.54
CA VAL A 44 -12.95 -5.88 12.45
C VAL A 44 -12.70 -7.25 11.85
N PHE A 45 -11.45 -7.74 11.88
CA PHE A 45 -11.06 -9.03 11.30
C PHE A 45 -11.07 -10.18 12.30
N GLN A 46 -11.52 -9.97 13.55
CA GLN A 46 -11.54 -11.02 14.59
C GLN A 46 -12.66 -12.06 14.41
N PRO A 47 -13.90 -11.69 14.06
CA PRO A 47 -14.93 -12.71 13.88
C PRO A 47 -14.54 -13.67 12.74
N SER A 48 -14.60 -14.99 12.99
CA SER A 48 -14.35 -16.01 11.95
C SER A 48 -15.36 -15.89 10.79
N SER A 49 -16.55 -15.43 11.09
CA SER A 49 -17.61 -15.15 10.10
C SER A 49 -17.26 -14.02 9.13
N LYS A 50 -16.25 -13.19 9.44
CA LYS A 50 -15.80 -12.13 8.55
C LYS A 50 -15.24 -12.66 7.23
N GLN A 51 -14.64 -13.85 7.23
CA GLN A 51 -14.05 -14.51 6.07
C GLN A 51 -13.11 -13.60 5.25
N ALA A 52 -12.47 -12.65 5.93
CA ALA A 52 -11.53 -11.70 5.37
C ALA A 52 -10.51 -11.28 6.44
N SER A 53 -9.32 -10.89 6.00
CA SER A 53 -8.26 -10.34 6.84
C SER A 53 -7.20 -9.63 6.00
N CYS A 54 -6.28 -8.92 6.67
CA CYS A 54 -5.06 -8.39 6.06
C CYS A 54 -3.85 -8.72 6.95
N ASN A 55 -2.64 -8.54 6.43
CA ASN A 55 -1.45 -8.65 7.29
C ASN A 55 -1.37 -7.43 8.23
N TYR A 56 -1.52 -6.24 7.70
CA TYR A 56 -1.42 -5.00 8.47
C TYR A 56 -2.61 -4.08 8.24
N VAL A 57 -2.93 -3.31 9.28
CA VAL A 57 -3.81 -2.14 9.20
C VAL A 57 -2.99 -0.89 9.49
N VAL A 58 -3.09 0.12 8.64
CA VAL A 58 -2.60 1.48 8.88
C VAL A 58 -3.79 2.36 9.25
N GLY A 59 -3.80 2.87 10.48
CA GLY A 59 -4.85 3.75 11.01
C GLY A 59 -4.78 5.16 10.41
N TYR A 60 -5.89 5.89 10.50
CA TYR A 60 -5.96 7.29 10.04
C TYR A 60 -4.99 8.21 10.79
N ASP A 61 -4.62 7.84 12.00
CA ASP A 61 -3.68 8.53 12.90
C ASP A 61 -2.21 8.13 12.67
N GLY A 62 -1.95 7.25 11.68
CA GLY A 62 -0.62 6.69 11.41
C GLY A 62 -0.24 5.50 12.28
N SER A 63 -1.14 5.04 13.18
CA SER A 63 -0.91 3.80 13.93
C SER A 63 -0.83 2.59 13.00
N ILE A 64 -0.04 1.56 13.38
CA ILE A 64 0.13 0.33 12.60
C ILE A 64 -0.23 -0.86 13.47
N GLY A 65 -1.13 -1.72 12.96
CA GLY A 65 -1.55 -2.95 13.61
C GLY A 65 -1.22 -4.19 12.79
N LEU A 66 -0.83 -5.27 13.46
CA LEU A 66 -0.60 -6.59 12.88
C LEU A 66 -1.84 -7.45 13.09
N CYS A 67 -2.49 -7.87 12.00
CA CYS A 67 -3.68 -8.73 12.01
C CYS A 67 -3.39 -10.17 11.59
N VAL A 68 -2.45 -10.38 10.66
CA VAL A 68 -1.98 -11.71 10.24
C VAL A 68 -0.47 -11.65 10.11
N GLU A 69 0.23 -12.60 10.76
CA GLU A 69 1.69 -12.65 10.68
C GLU A 69 2.19 -12.80 9.25
N GLU A 70 3.34 -12.22 8.92
CA GLU A 70 3.89 -12.28 7.56
C GLU A 70 4.20 -13.70 7.07
N LYS A 71 4.45 -14.64 7.98
CA LYS A 71 4.62 -16.06 7.64
C LYS A 71 3.33 -16.73 7.16
N ASP A 72 2.18 -16.12 7.42
CA ASP A 72 0.85 -16.64 7.11
C ASP A 72 0.21 -15.86 5.95
N ARG A 73 -0.73 -16.49 5.26
CA ARG A 73 -1.53 -15.88 4.21
C ARG A 73 -2.77 -15.22 4.81
N SER A 74 -2.96 -13.94 4.59
CA SER A 74 -4.22 -13.24 4.84
C SER A 74 -5.26 -13.55 3.75
N TRP A 75 -6.52 -13.19 3.98
CA TRP A 75 -7.63 -13.32 3.03
C TRP A 75 -8.11 -11.93 2.62
N CYS A 76 -7.40 -11.27 1.70
CA CYS A 76 -7.57 -9.85 1.43
C CYS A 76 -7.98 -9.51 0.00
N THR A 77 -7.31 -10.09 -1.01
CA THR A 77 -7.45 -9.65 -2.40
C THR A 77 -8.50 -10.42 -3.21
N SER A 78 -9.21 -11.37 -2.61
CA SER A 78 -10.08 -12.34 -3.31
C SER A 78 -9.31 -13.25 -4.28
N SER A 79 -7.98 -13.32 -4.15
CA SER A 79 -7.10 -14.18 -4.93
C SER A 79 -6.12 -14.88 -4.00
N SER A 80 -6.35 -16.19 -3.79
CA SER A 80 -5.48 -17.01 -2.94
C SER A 80 -4.02 -16.99 -3.43
N SER A 81 -3.80 -17.07 -4.73
CA SER A 81 -2.46 -17.05 -5.32
C SER A 81 -1.74 -15.71 -5.08
N ASN A 82 -2.46 -14.59 -5.17
CA ASN A 82 -1.90 -13.29 -4.84
C ASN A 82 -1.61 -13.17 -3.35
N ASP A 83 -2.55 -13.55 -2.49
CA ASP A 83 -2.42 -13.42 -1.04
C ASP A 83 -1.28 -14.30 -0.47
N HIS A 84 -0.95 -15.42 -1.12
CA HIS A 84 0.21 -16.21 -0.75
C HIS A 84 1.55 -15.51 -1.03
N ARG A 85 1.58 -14.61 -2.00
CA ARG A 85 2.78 -13.83 -2.40
C ARG A 85 2.83 -12.48 -1.71
N ALA A 86 1.67 -11.91 -1.38
CA ALA A 86 1.56 -10.52 -0.96
C ALA A 86 1.59 -10.35 0.56
N ILE A 87 2.23 -9.26 1.00
CA ILE A 87 1.84 -8.61 2.24
C ILE A 87 0.72 -7.64 1.91
N THR A 88 -0.42 -7.84 2.53
CA THR A 88 -1.64 -7.05 2.30
C THR A 88 -1.80 -6.01 3.41
N ILE A 89 -2.10 -4.78 3.01
CA ILE A 89 -2.16 -3.63 3.93
C ILE A 89 -3.49 -2.91 3.71
N GLU A 90 -4.34 -2.91 4.71
CA GLU A 90 -5.54 -2.09 4.75
C GLU A 90 -5.22 -0.72 5.32
N THR A 91 -5.46 0.33 4.55
CA THR A 91 -5.18 1.71 4.94
C THR A 91 -6.47 2.44 5.22
N ALA A 92 -6.60 3.02 6.42
CA ALA A 92 -7.76 3.82 6.80
C ALA A 92 -7.99 4.96 5.78
N SER A 93 -9.22 5.11 5.33
CA SER A 93 -9.59 6.05 4.27
C SER A 93 -10.95 6.68 4.53
N GLU A 94 -11.30 7.71 3.78
CA GLU A 94 -12.68 8.19 3.72
C GLU A 94 -13.62 7.07 3.26
N ASP A 95 -14.89 7.18 3.64
CA ASP A 95 -15.96 6.23 3.29
C ASP A 95 -16.55 6.46 1.89
N LYS A 96 -16.18 7.58 1.25
CA LYS A 96 -16.65 8.00 -0.09
C LYS A 96 -15.49 8.14 -1.07
N ALA A 97 -15.80 7.90 -2.34
CA ALA A 97 -14.84 8.16 -3.42
C ALA A 97 -14.31 9.60 -3.37
N PRO A 98 -13.02 9.81 -3.63
CA PRO A 98 -12.02 8.86 -4.12
C PRO A 98 -11.34 8.01 -3.03
N TYR A 99 -11.86 7.95 -1.79
CA TYR A 99 -11.33 7.21 -0.63
C TYR A 99 -9.96 7.75 -0.18
N LYS A 100 -9.91 9.06 0.11
CA LYS A 100 -8.67 9.71 0.54
C LYS A 100 -8.18 9.13 1.86
N VAL A 101 -6.86 9.10 2.01
CA VAL A 101 -6.19 8.77 3.26
C VAL A 101 -5.61 10.04 3.88
N THR A 102 -5.42 10.05 5.20
CA THR A 102 -4.77 11.18 5.88
C THR A 102 -3.28 11.23 5.57
N ALA A 103 -2.64 12.38 5.78
CA ALA A 103 -1.19 12.51 5.64
C ALA A 103 -0.44 11.59 6.61
N ALA A 104 -0.95 11.40 7.84
CA ALA A 104 -0.38 10.49 8.83
C ALA A 104 -0.44 9.03 8.37
N ALA A 105 -1.60 8.58 7.86
CA ALA A 105 -1.76 7.24 7.29
C ALA A 105 -0.84 7.03 6.08
N TYR A 106 -0.72 8.03 5.20
CA TYR A 106 0.14 7.93 4.02
C TYR A 106 1.63 7.82 4.39
N ALA A 107 2.08 8.62 5.35
CA ALA A 107 3.47 8.55 5.85
C ALA A 107 3.76 7.18 6.47
N ALA A 108 2.88 6.70 7.36
CA ALA A 108 3.02 5.39 8.00
C ALA A 108 2.96 4.24 6.98
N LEU A 109 2.13 4.35 5.94
CA LEU A 109 2.09 3.39 4.83
C LEU A 109 3.43 3.30 4.10
N LEU A 110 4.05 4.45 3.78
CA LEU A 110 5.37 4.49 3.13
C LEU A 110 6.46 3.86 4.01
N ASP A 111 6.44 4.14 5.32
CA ASP A 111 7.39 3.57 6.27
C ASP A 111 7.22 2.05 6.37
N LEU A 112 5.99 1.56 6.51
CA LEU A 112 5.67 0.14 6.59
C LEU A 112 6.06 -0.61 5.32
N VAL A 113 5.69 -0.09 4.14
CA VAL A 113 6.03 -0.73 2.85
C VAL A 113 7.55 -0.77 2.66
N THR A 114 8.26 0.30 3.03
CA THR A 114 9.73 0.35 2.96
C THR A 114 10.36 -0.70 3.88
N ASP A 115 9.87 -0.84 5.12
CA ASP A 115 10.34 -1.83 6.08
C ASP A 115 10.12 -3.26 5.56
N ILE A 116 8.90 -3.56 5.08
CA ILE A 116 8.58 -4.87 4.50
C ILE A 116 9.52 -5.19 3.33
N CYS A 117 9.67 -4.27 2.38
CA CYS A 117 10.55 -4.44 1.23
C CYS A 117 11.99 -4.71 1.66
N ARG A 118 12.52 -3.92 2.62
CA ARG A 118 13.89 -4.07 3.13
C ARG A 118 14.12 -5.44 3.78
N ARG A 119 13.19 -5.88 4.64
CA ARG A 119 13.28 -7.18 5.34
C ARG A 119 13.16 -8.37 4.38
N ASN A 120 12.51 -8.20 3.24
CA ASN A 120 12.42 -9.20 2.18
C ASN A 120 13.53 -9.07 1.12
N GLY A 121 14.57 -8.24 1.37
CA GLY A 121 15.74 -8.10 0.52
C GLY A 121 15.49 -7.32 -0.77
N ALA A 122 14.35 -6.63 -0.87
CA ALA A 122 14.07 -5.81 -2.05
C ALA A 122 14.90 -4.51 -2.04
N LYS A 123 15.34 -4.14 -3.22
CA LYS A 123 16.00 -2.86 -3.55
C LYS A 123 15.10 -2.00 -4.46
N LYS A 124 14.06 -2.61 -5.02
CA LYS A 124 13.09 -1.95 -5.89
C LYS A 124 11.68 -2.46 -5.59
N LEU A 125 10.74 -1.53 -5.54
CA LEU A 125 9.31 -1.81 -5.58
C LEU A 125 8.78 -1.36 -6.94
N LEU A 126 8.12 -2.26 -7.67
CA LEU A 126 7.68 -2.03 -9.04
C LEU A 126 6.17 -1.84 -9.11
N TRP A 127 5.74 -0.85 -9.87
CA TRP A 127 4.36 -0.64 -10.23
C TRP A 127 4.23 -0.50 -11.74
N PHE A 128 3.51 -1.41 -12.40
CA PHE A 128 3.32 -1.36 -13.84
C PHE A 128 2.01 -0.67 -14.26
N GLY A 129 1.07 -0.48 -13.33
CA GLY A 129 -0.25 0.09 -13.64
C GLY A 129 -1.14 -0.78 -14.54
N ASP A 130 -0.66 -1.96 -14.91
CA ASP A 130 -1.30 -2.91 -15.82
C ASP A 130 -1.38 -4.30 -15.18
N LYS A 131 -2.60 -4.87 -15.14
CA LYS A 131 -2.87 -6.18 -14.54
C LYS A 131 -2.11 -7.30 -15.26
N ALA A 132 -2.23 -7.37 -16.58
CA ALA A 132 -1.68 -8.47 -17.37
C ALA A 132 -0.15 -8.47 -17.28
N LYS A 133 0.46 -7.31 -17.45
CA LYS A 133 1.90 -7.13 -17.31
C LYS A 133 2.40 -7.48 -15.91
N THR A 134 1.70 -7.05 -14.87
CA THR A 134 2.09 -7.33 -13.48
C THR A 134 1.99 -8.82 -13.15
N LEU A 135 0.90 -9.47 -13.54
CA LEU A 135 0.67 -10.89 -13.22
C LEU A 135 1.56 -11.84 -14.03
N ALA A 136 2.00 -11.42 -15.22
CA ALA A 136 2.96 -12.14 -16.03
C ALA A 136 4.43 -11.92 -15.56
N TYR A 137 4.68 -10.93 -14.72
CA TYR A 137 6.03 -10.59 -14.28
C TYR A 137 6.49 -11.48 -13.12
N ALA A 138 7.65 -12.09 -13.27
CA ALA A 138 8.34 -12.78 -12.19
C ALA A 138 9.38 -11.83 -11.57
N PRO A 139 9.18 -11.34 -10.32
CA PRO A 139 10.13 -10.44 -9.68
C PRO A 139 11.51 -11.09 -9.57
N LYS A 140 12.54 -10.34 -10.00
CA LYS A 140 13.94 -10.76 -9.91
C LYS A 140 14.45 -10.63 -8.48
N SER A 141 15.65 -11.11 -8.22
CA SER A 141 16.32 -10.88 -6.93
C SER A 141 16.41 -9.38 -6.65
N GLY A 142 15.98 -8.96 -5.46
CA GLY A 142 15.95 -7.55 -5.08
C GLY A 142 14.75 -6.76 -5.61
N GLU A 143 13.73 -7.42 -6.15
CA GLU A 143 12.51 -6.76 -6.62
C GLU A 143 11.27 -7.29 -5.91
N MET A 144 10.32 -6.40 -5.66
CA MET A 144 8.94 -6.72 -5.31
C MET A 144 8.00 -5.95 -6.24
N VAL A 145 6.80 -6.46 -6.44
CA VAL A 145 5.75 -5.83 -7.27
C VAL A 145 4.56 -5.43 -6.45
N MET A 146 3.79 -4.46 -6.95
CA MET A 146 2.52 -4.07 -6.34
C MET A 146 1.34 -4.63 -7.12
N THR A 147 0.32 -5.07 -6.39
CA THR A 147 -0.98 -5.50 -6.93
C THR A 147 -2.10 -4.77 -6.21
N VAL A 148 -3.31 -4.82 -6.77
CA VAL A 148 -4.50 -4.17 -6.20
C VAL A 148 -5.72 -5.07 -6.27
N HIS A 149 -6.61 -4.96 -5.29
CA HIS A 149 -7.81 -5.79 -5.15
C HIS A 149 -8.72 -5.76 -6.39
N ARG A 150 -8.91 -4.57 -7.01
CA ARG A 150 -9.74 -4.41 -8.21
C ARG A 150 -9.31 -5.24 -9.42
N TRP A 151 -8.11 -5.78 -9.40
CA TRP A 151 -7.64 -6.70 -10.45
C TRP A 151 -8.17 -8.12 -10.30
N PHE A 152 -8.60 -8.50 -9.10
CA PHE A 152 -9.00 -9.88 -8.76
C PHE A 152 -10.51 -10.02 -8.51
N ALA A 153 -11.19 -8.93 -8.20
CA ALA A 153 -12.62 -8.91 -7.93
C ALA A 153 -13.26 -7.60 -8.42
N ASN A 154 -14.58 -7.61 -8.59
CA ASN A 154 -15.33 -6.38 -8.91
C ASN A 154 -15.45 -5.48 -7.66
N LYS A 155 -14.38 -4.76 -7.36
CA LYS A 155 -14.22 -3.87 -6.20
C LYS A 155 -13.62 -2.53 -6.61
N SER A 156 -13.98 -1.46 -5.89
CA SER A 156 -13.34 -0.15 -6.06
C SER A 156 -11.96 -0.06 -5.43
N CYS A 157 -11.65 -0.93 -4.45
CA CYS A 157 -10.39 -0.95 -3.70
C CYS A 157 -9.17 -1.05 -4.63
N PRO A 158 -8.13 -0.25 -4.42
CA PRO A 158 -7.82 0.62 -3.26
C PRO A 158 -8.40 2.03 -3.34
N GLY A 159 -9.41 2.28 -4.17
CA GLY A 159 -9.92 3.61 -4.48
C GLY A 159 -9.02 4.36 -5.47
N ASN A 160 -9.58 5.38 -6.12
CA ASN A 160 -8.81 6.11 -7.14
C ASN A 160 -7.69 6.95 -6.51
N TYR A 161 -7.87 7.41 -5.25
CA TYR A 161 -6.83 8.17 -4.56
C TYR A 161 -5.54 7.37 -4.43
N LEU A 162 -5.57 6.23 -3.75
CA LEU A 162 -4.37 5.38 -3.59
C LEU A 162 -3.92 4.77 -4.92
N TYR A 163 -4.86 4.37 -5.80
CA TYR A 163 -4.50 3.80 -7.10
C TYR A 163 -3.61 4.74 -7.93
N ASN A 164 -3.96 6.02 -7.97
CA ASN A 164 -3.17 7.02 -8.70
C ASN A 164 -1.81 7.30 -8.05
N LEU A 165 -1.67 7.07 -6.74
CA LEU A 165 -0.43 7.24 -5.99
C LEU A 165 0.50 6.01 -6.04
N HIS A 166 0.06 4.86 -6.57
CA HIS A 166 0.89 3.63 -6.55
C HIS A 166 2.24 3.80 -7.24
N GLY A 167 2.31 4.55 -8.34
CA GLY A 167 3.57 4.86 -9.02
C GLY A 167 4.52 5.70 -8.16
N GLU A 168 3.97 6.68 -7.47
CA GLU A 168 4.69 7.55 -6.54
C GLU A 168 5.17 6.77 -5.30
N ILE A 169 4.29 5.93 -4.73
CA ILE A 169 4.64 5.03 -3.62
C ILE A 169 5.80 4.11 -4.03
N ALA A 170 5.73 3.49 -5.20
CA ALA A 170 6.78 2.59 -5.68
C ALA A 170 8.13 3.32 -5.86
N ALA A 171 8.10 4.54 -6.42
CA ALA A 171 9.29 5.37 -6.61
C ALA A 171 9.90 5.82 -5.28
N GLU A 172 9.08 6.31 -4.34
CA GLU A 172 9.55 6.78 -3.03
C GLU A 172 10.11 5.63 -2.19
N VAL A 173 9.43 4.48 -2.15
CA VAL A 173 9.93 3.28 -1.47
C VAL A 173 11.25 2.81 -2.08
N THR A 174 11.37 2.77 -3.41
CA THR A 174 12.63 2.41 -4.09
C THR A 174 13.77 3.35 -3.70
N LYS A 175 13.51 4.66 -3.66
CA LYS A 175 14.47 5.66 -3.21
C LYS A 175 14.91 5.42 -1.76
N ARG A 176 13.99 5.15 -0.85
CA ARG A 176 14.27 4.84 0.58
C ARG A 176 15.04 3.54 0.78
N LEU A 177 15.00 2.63 -0.18
CA LEU A 177 15.78 1.40 -0.22
C LEU A 177 17.21 1.60 -0.77
N GLY A 178 17.57 2.82 -1.20
CA GLY A 178 18.85 3.14 -1.83
C GLY A 178 18.93 2.76 -3.31
N GLY A 179 17.77 2.49 -3.93
CA GLY A 179 17.67 2.19 -5.35
C GLY A 179 17.55 3.44 -6.22
N SER A 180 18.04 3.39 -7.46
CA SER A 180 17.75 4.42 -8.45
C SER A 180 16.34 4.19 -9.01
N SER A 181 15.47 5.19 -8.90
CA SER A 181 14.14 5.16 -9.50
C SER A 181 14.24 5.38 -11.01
N SER A 182 14.14 4.32 -11.81
CA SER A 182 13.85 4.47 -13.23
C SER A 182 12.33 4.67 -13.38
N THR A 183 11.89 5.90 -13.40
CA THR A 183 10.52 6.27 -13.81
C THR A 183 10.40 6.01 -15.31
N THR A 184 9.83 4.89 -15.70
CA THR A 184 9.24 4.75 -17.04
C THR A 184 7.87 5.45 -17.02
N SER A 185 7.87 6.77 -17.22
CA SER A 185 6.66 7.48 -17.64
C SER A 185 6.27 7.01 -19.04
N PRO A 186 4.99 6.83 -19.35
CA PRO A 186 4.57 6.65 -20.73
C PRO A 186 4.85 7.95 -21.49
N SER A 187 5.77 7.88 -22.47
CA SER A 187 6.09 8.96 -23.39
C SER A 187 4.87 9.20 -24.29
N THR A 188 4.10 10.23 -24.02
CA THR A 188 3.36 10.92 -25.08
C THR A 188 4.31 11.93 -25.68
N GLY A 189 4.69 11.69 -26.94
CA GLY A 189 5.55 12.59 -27.67
C GLY A 189 4.88 13.96 -27.86
N ALA A 190 5.58 14.98 -27.36
CA ALA A 190 5.45 16.35 -27.83
C ALA A 190 6.83 17.01 -27.69
N SER A 191 7.41 17.35 -28.84
CA SER A 191 8.59 18.18 -29.00
C SER A 191 8.37 19.57 -28.43
N GLY A 192 9.32 20.08 -27.64
CA GLY A 192 9.33 21.51 -27.29
C GLY A 192 10.16 21.88 -26.06
N SER A 193 11.31 22.49 -26.31
CA SER A 193 12.03 23.52 -25.52
C SER A 193 12.38 23.26 -24.05
N ALA A 194 13.67 23.36 -23.78
CA ALA A 194 14.26 23.47 -22.45
C ALA A 194 13.57 24.54 -21.60
N GLN A 195 13.01 24.13 -20.47
CA GLN A 195 12.54 25.04 -19.42
C GLN A 195 13.49 24.98 -18.23
N THR A 196 14.10 26.13 -17.95
CA THR A 196 14.87 26.45 -16.77
C THR A 196 14.00 26.23 -15.52
N ALA A 197 14.55 25.58 -14.50
CA ALA A 197 13.88 25.42 -13.20
C ALA A 197 13.60 26.79 -12.59
N VAL A 198 12.34 27.15 -12.41
CA VAL A 198 11.91 28.38 -11.74
C VAL A 198 11.49 28.01 -10.32
N ASN A 199 12.29 28.42 -9.34
CA ASN A 199 11.89 28.39 -7.93
C ASN A 199 10.85 29.49 -7.71
N TYR A 200 9.60 29.13 -7.40
CA TYR A 200 8.61 30.11 -6.98
C TYR A 200 8.16 29.85 -5.55
N THR A 201 8.14 30.95 -4.79
CA THR A 201 7.59 30.96 -3.43
C THR A 201 6.12 31.31 -3.52
N VAL A 202 5.23 30.42 -3.07
CA VAL A 202 3.81 30.72 -2.97
C VAL A 202 3.55 31.46 -1.68
N LYS A 203 3.20 32.75 -1.77
CA LYS A 203 2.72 33.54 -0.63
C LYS A 203 1.20 33.30 -0.53
N VAL A 204 0.77 32.53 0.47
CA VAL A 204 -0.66 32.37 0.77
C VAL A 204 -1.11 33.60 1.59
N THR A 205 -1.87 34.49 0.97
CA THR A 205 -2.63 35.53 1.68
C THR A 205 -4.05 34.96 1.92
N ALA A 206 -4.27 34.50 3.14
CA ALA A 206 -5.61 34.14 3.59
C ALA A 206 -6.31 35.42 4.05
N THR A 207 -7.23 35.96 3.27
CA THR A 207 -8.30 36.85 3.76
C THR A 207 -9.56 35.98 3.88
N ASP A 208 -10.12 35.98 5.11
CA ASP A 208 -11.34 35.27 5.55
C ASP A 208 -11.16 33.83 6.06
N LEU A 209 -10.77 33.79 7.34
CA LEU A 209 -10.98 32.62 8.19
C LEU A 209 -12.37 32.75 8.86
N ASN A 210 -13.42 32.16 8.27
CA ASN A 210 -14.69 32.01 8.96
C ASN A 210 -14.68 30.70 9.75
N ILE A 211 -14.44 30.83 11.07
CA ILE A 211 -14.68 29.77 12.06
C ILE A 211 -16.16 29.85 12.45
N ARG A 212 -16.90 28.80 12.14
CA ARG A 212 -18.17 28.47 12.80
C ARG A 212 -18.19 27.00 13.12
#